data_a73aefcb0967a359e5d7b7a76ed259e8
#
_entry.id   a73aefcb0967a359e5d7b7a76ed259e8
#
_cell.length_a   1.000
_cell.length_b   1.000
_cell.length_c   1.000
_cell.angle_alpha   90.00
_cell.angle_beta   90.00
_cell.angle_gamma   90.00
#
_symmetry.space_group_name_H-M   'P 1'
#
loop_
_entity.id
_entity.type
_entity.pdbx_description
1 polymer ?
#
loop_
_entity_poly.entity_id
_entity_poly.type
_entity_poly.pdbx_seq_one_letter_code
_entity_poly.pdbx_strand_id
1 'polypeptide(L)'
;MGVIRALAASIISACVLTGGAWAQTYPDRPITMVVAFPPGGADDAIARILHDPMEKALGQPIVIENVGGAGGMIAAAKAARAAPDGYTILLHQDALAAGMTLYPNRTFDAEKDFVTIGLINTAAGTLAARPTLPPNNFEEFLRWMREPGQNIKVGHPGVGSFGHLADVLIVQELGMKVTQVPYRGAGPALVDLLAGQVDLGPISAVVAGPLVRTGKLKAYAIIGRNRFAGLPELKTMGELGYKKLDIDFWHMLLAPAGTPHPIIDKLNSALRAALADPKAQQTFAEGGMDPYPPDELTPAAASALLKREIKLWGDVIRANNIAAQ
;
A
#
# COMPACT_ATOMS: atom_id res chain seq x y z
N MET A 1 11.06 74.66 11.52
CA MET A 1 11.83 73.66 10.70
C MET A 1 11.86 72.26 11.32
N GLY A 2 11.56 72.09 12.59
CA GLY A 2 11.59 70.77 13.26
C GLY A 2 10.42 69.83 12.96
N VAL A 3 9.21 70.35 12.79
CA VAL A 3 7.97 69.57 12.63
C VAL A 3 7.87 68.90 11.25
N ILE A 4 8.36 69.55 10.20
CA ILE A 4 8.34 69.02 8.81
C ILE A 4 9.34 67.86 8.64
N ARG A 5 10.45 67.85 9.39
CA ARG A 5 11.42 66.74 9.37
C ARG A 5 10.91 65.47 10.12
N ALA A 6 10.11 65.64 11.14
CA ALA A 6 9.50 64.52 11.88
C ALA A 6 8.42 63.83 11.07
N LEU A 7 7.58 64.56 10.31
CA LEU A 7 6.58 63.94 9.42
C LEU A 7 7.19 63.16 8.24
N ALA A 8 8.26 63.66 7.66
CA ALA A 8 8.93 62.97 6.57
C ALA A 8 9.62 61.63 7.00
N ALA A 9 10.16 61.60 8.24
CA ALA A 9 10.72 60.37 8.80
C ALA A 9 9.67 59.29 9.13
N SER A 10 8.45 59.67 9.53
CA SER A 10 7.35 58.75 9.82
C SER A 10 6.72 58.13 8.56
N ILE A 11 6.73 58.83 7.43
CA ILE A 11 6.18 58.31 6.15
C ILE A 11 7.17 57.31 5.51
N ILE A 12 8.49 57.50 5.66
CA ILE A 12 9.52 56.57 5.15
C ILE A 12 9.52 55.26 5.97
N SER A 13 9.24 55.29 7.27
CA SER A 13 9.20 54.09 8.13
C SER A 13 7.94 53.24 7.87
N ALA A 14 6.85 53.80 7.34
CA ALA A 14 5.63 53.04 7.01
C ALA A 14 5.65 52.30 5.65
N CYS A 15 6.56 52.73 4.73
CA CYS A 15 6.69 52.10 3.40
C CYS A 15 7.59 50.85 3.38
N VAL A 16 8.33 50.53 4.44
CA VAL A 16 9.26 49.38 4.47
C VAL A 16 8.59 48.07 4.96
N LEU A 17 7.36 48.13 5.47
CA LEU A 17 6.66 46.94 6.01
C LEU A 17 5.66 46.26 5.06
N THR A 18 5.53 46.73 3.82
CA THR A 18 4.81 46.02 2.76
C THR A 18 5.78 45.18 1.90
N GLY A 19 6.70 44.50 2.54
CA GLY A 19 7.33 43.31 1.94
C GLY A 19 6.24 42.31 1.68
N GLY A 20 5.68 42.32 0.46
CA GLY A 20 4.72 41.31 0.04
C GLY A 20 5.33 39.93 0.34
N ALA A 21 4.73 39.20 1.25
CA ALA A 21 4.96 37.79 1.32
C ALA A 21 4.57 37.24 -0.06
N TRP A 22 5.55 37.11 -0.93
CA TRP A 22 5.39 36.34 -2.15
C TRP A 22 5.01 34.96 -1.66
N ALA A 23 3.74 34.62 -1.76
CA ALA A 23 3.28 33.28 -1.49
C ALA A 23 4.13 32.40 -2.41
N GLN A 24 5.11 31.72 -1.81
CA GLN A 24 6.02 30.85 -2.55
C GLN A 24 5.14 29.84 -3.28
N THR A 25 5.18 29.87 -4.61
CA THR A 25 4.27 29.03 -5.43
C THR A 25 4.72 27.58 -5.27
N TYR A 26 4.02 26.86 -4.41
CA TYR A 26 4.28 25.42 -4.23
C TYR A 26 3.80 24.63 -5.46
N PRO A 27 4.60 23.65 -5.97
CA PRO A 27 6.01 23.43 -5.70
C PRO A 27 6.91 24.32 -6.57
N ASP A 28 8.06 24.75 -6.04
CA ASP A 28 9.09 25.54 -6.73
C ASP A 28 10.42 24.78 -6.89
N ARG A 29 10.48 23.55 -6.38
CA ARG A 29 11.64 22.66 -6.42
C ARG A 29 11.19 21.18 -6.51
N PRO A 30 12.11 20.24 -6.82
CA PRO A 30 11.81 18.82 -6.87
C PRO A 30 11.19 18.27 -5.58
N ILE A 31 10.24 17.34 -5.73
CA ILE A 31 9.58 16.62 -4.64
C ILE A 31 10.20 15.23 -4.52
N THR A 32 10.58 14.81 -3.32
CA THR A 32 11.04 13.44 -3.05
C THR A 32 9.87 12.55 -2.70
N MET A 33 9.64 11.50 -3.50
CA MET A 33 8.72 10.41 -3.19
C MET A 33 9.51 9.28 -2.56
N VAL A 34 9.43 9.17 -1.23
CA VAL A 34 9.99 8.04 -0.48
C VAL A 34 9.10 6.83 -0.72
N VAL A 35 9.67 5.74 -1.24
CA VAL A 35 8.99 4.47 -1.52
C VAL A 35 9.44 3.44 -0.49
N ALA A 36 8.48 2.85 0.22
CA ALA A 36 8.74 2.07 1.43
C ALA A 36 9.41 0.71 1.20
N PHE A 37 9.66 0.31 -0.05
CA PHE A 37 10.23 -0.99 -0.42
C PHE A 37 11.33 -0.86 -1.47
N PRO A 38 12.19 -1.89 -1.61
CA PRO A 38 13.26 -1.90 -2.60
C PRO A 38 12.78 -1.75 -4.05
N PRO A 39 13.65 -1.29 -4.96
CA PRO A 39 13.35 -1.22 -6.39
C PRO A 39 12.91 -2.57 -6.97
N GLY A 40 12.02 -2.55 -7.97
CA GLY A 40 11.50 -3.73 -8.67
C GLY A 40 10.31 -4.42 -8.00
N GLY A 41 9.86 -3.92 -6.84
CA GLY A 41 8.62 -4.37 -6.18
C GLY A 41 7.38 -3.61 -6.67
N ALA A 42 6.21 -3.97 -6.12
CA ALA A 42 4.92 -3.34 -6.47
C ALA A 42 4.91 -1.83 -6.19
N ASP A 43 5.41 -1.43 -5.02
CA ASP A 43 5.47 -0.01 -4.63
C ASP A 43 6.35 0.81 -5.59
N ASP A 44 7.51 0.26 -6.02
CA ASP A 44 8.38 0.90 -7.00
C ASP A 44 7.71 1.01 -8.38
N ALA A 45 7.01 -0.05 -8.81
CA ALA A 45 6.24 -0.03 -10.06
C ALA A 45 5.15 1.06 -10.02
N ILE A 46 4.40 1.16 -8.92
CA ILE A 46 3.37 2.17 -8.72
C ILE A 46 3.98 3.58 -8.72
N ALA A 47 5.09 3.78 -8.00
CA ALA A 47 5.79 5.06 -7.99
C ALA A 47 6.19 5.50 -9.41
N ARG A 48 6.67 4.57 -10.23
CA ARG A 48 7.06 4.83 -11.64
C ARG A 48 5.88 5.08 -12.56
N ILE A 49 4.72 4.43 -12.31
CA ILE A 49 3.49 4.71 -13.05
C ILE A 49 3.00 6.13 -12.77
N LEU A 50 3.07 6.56 -11.52
CA LEU A 50 2.60 7.89 -11.08
C LEU A 50 3.58 9.02 -11.40
N HIS A 51 4.87 8.70 -11.59
CA HIS A 51 5.97 9.66 -11.73
C HIS A 51 5.70 10.74 -12.80
N ASP A 52 5.68 10.35 -14.07
CA ASP A 52 5.56 11.31 -15.19
C ASP A 52 4.25 12.11 -15.15
N PRO A 53 3.06 11.47 -14.93
CA PRO A 53 1.82 12.23 -14.87
C PRO A 53 1.74 13.19 -13.66
N MET A 54 2.30 12.83 -12.50
CA MET A 54 2.35 13.74 -11.36
C MET A 54 3.34 14.89 -11.59
N GLU A 55 4.52 14.63 -12.18
CA GLU A 55 5.47 15.70 -12.59
C GLU A 55 4.80 16.70 -13.49
N LYS A 56 4.08 16.21 -14.51
CA LYS A 56 3.33 17.06 -15.45
C LYS A 56 2.27 17.92 -14.74
N ALA A 57 1.57 17.34 -13.76
CA ALA A 57 0.51 18.04 -13.03
C ALA A 57 1.07 19.07 -12.04
N LEU A 58 2.23 18.80 -11.43
CA LEU A 58 2.87 19.66 -10.43
C LEU A 58 3.79 20.71 -11.05
N GLY A 59 4.29 20.47 -12.26
CA GLY A 59 5.26 21.33 -12.93
C GLY A 59 6.66 21.28 -12.32
N GLN A 60 6.96 20.26 -11.51
CA GLN A 60 8.24 20.03 -10.86
C GLN A 60 8.63 18.56 -10.89
N PRO A 61 9.92 18.23 -10.95
CA PRO A 61 10.40 16.85 -10.92
C PRO A 61 10.02 16.12 -9.63
N ILE A 62 9.78 14.82 -9.76
CA ILE A 62 9.60 13.90 -8.64
C ILE A 62 10.80 12.95 -8.58
N VAL A 63 11.51 12.95 -7.47
CA VAL A 63 12.65 12.05 -7.23
C VAL A 63 12.15 10.83 -6.45
N ILE A 64 12.19 9.65 -7.07
CA ILE A 64 11.86 8.39 -6.39
C ILE A 64 13.03 7.94 -5.54
N GLU A 65 12.80 7.77 -4.24
CA GLU A 65 13.79 7.27 -3.30
C GLU A 65 13.29 5.99 -2.62
N ASN A 66 13.81 4.84 -3.01
CA ASN A 66 13.47 3.56 -2.41
C ASN A 66 14.21 3.35 -1.08
N VAL A 67 13.46 3.14 0.01
CA VAL A 67 13.98 2.91 1.37
C VAL A 67 13.33 1.66 1.94
N GLY A 68 13.99 0.52 1.79
CA GLY A 68 13.50 -0.76 2.31
C GLY A 68 13.87 -1.01 3.76
N GLY A 69 13.19 -2.00 4.35
CA GLY A 69 13.52 -2.55 5.68
C GLY A 69 12.40 -2.45 6.69
N ALA A 70 12.32 -3.45 7.57
CA ALA A 70 11.32 -3.58 8.63
C ALA A 70 9.86 -3.38 8.14
N GLY A 71 9.48 -4.01 7.01
CA GLY A 71 8.13 -3.84 6.45
C GLY A 71 7.79 -2.41 6.02
N GLY A 72 8.82 -1.61 5.62
CA GLY A 72 8.63 -0.21 5.23
C GLY A 72 8.70 0.78 6.38
N MET A 73 8.86 0.31 7.63
CA MET A 73 8.89 1.19 8.81
C MET A 73 10.08 2.16 8.80
N ILE A 74 11.22 1.79 8.16
CA ILE A 74 12.38 2.67 8.03
C ILE A 74 12.04 3.87 7.12
N ALA A 75 11.38 3.62 5.99
CA ALA A 75 10.90 4.65 5.09
C ALA A 75 9.89 5.58 5.77
N ALA A 76 8.92 5.00 6.46
CA ALA A 76 7.91 5.75 7.19
C ALA A 76 8.54 6.63 8.29
N ALA A 77 9.48 6.08 9.08
CA ALA A 77 10.19 6.87 10.09
C ALA A 77 11.03 8.01 9.48
N LYS A 78 11.61 7.81 8.30
CA LYS A 78 12.31 8.86 7.56
C LYS A 78 11.34 9.95 7.11
N ALA A 79 10.23 9.59 6.48
CA ALA A 79 9.25 10.53 6.00
C ALA A 79 8.57 11.32 7.14
N ALA A 80 8.23 10.65 8.26
CA ALA A 80 7.63 11.30 9.42
C ALA A 80 8.48 12.41 10.04
N ARG A 81 9.82 12.34 9.87
CA ARG A 81 10.76 13.34 10.38
C ARG A 81 11.07 14.46 9.37
N ALA A 82 10.58 14.36 8.15
CA ALA A 82 10.80 15.38 7.14
C ALA A 82 10.03 16.65 7.46
N ALA A 83 10.43 17.77 6.86
CA ALA A 83 9.71 19.02 6.99
C ALA A 83 8.28 18.90 6.44
N PRO A 84 7.27 19.47 7.11
CA PRO A 84 5.88 19.41 6.67
C PRO A 84 5.59 20.48 5.60
N ASP A 85 6.39 20.53 4.55
CA ASP A 85 6.36 21.53 3.48
C ASP A 85 5.92 20.95 2.13
N GLY A 86 5.59 19.65 2.09
CA GLY A 86 5.12 18.95 0.90
C GLY A 86 6.22 18.48 -0.06
N TYR A 87 7.48 18.74 0.22
CA TYR A 87 8.60 18.29 -0.64
C TYR A 87 9.12 16.90 -0.32
N THR A 88 8.60 16.27 0.73
CA THR A 88 8.77 14.84 1.00
C THR A 88 7.40 14.21 1.14
N ILE A 89 7.11 13.23 0.29
CA ILE A 89 5.89 12.42 0.35
C ILE A 89 6.27 10.94 0.48
N LEU A 90 5.39 10.15 1.07
CA LEU A 90 5.59 8.72 1.30
C LEU A 90 4.58 7.92 0.49
N LEU A 91 5.06 6.98 -0.32
CA LEU A 91 4.25 5.90 -0.88
C LEU A 91 4.38 4.68 0.01
N HIS A 92 3.28 4.20 0.52
CA HIS A 92 3.24 3.04 1.40
C HIS A 92 1.99 2.18 1.15
N GLN A 93 1.99 0.99 1.72
CA GLN A 93 0.95 -0.02 1.59
C GLN A 93 0.42 -0.45 2.98
N ASP A 94 -0.45 -1.45 3.01
CA ASP A 94 -1.09 -2.03 4.20
C ASP A 94 -0.10 -2.42 5.32
N ALA A 95 1.16 -2.72 5.00
CA ALA A 95 2.21 -2.97 5.99
C ALA A 95 2.43 -1.77 6.94
N LEU A 96 2.09 -0.52 6.52
CA LEU A 96 2.08 0.62 7.43
C LEU A 96 1.10 0.42 8.58
N ALA A 97 -0.10 -0.02 8.27
CA ALA A 97 -1.15 -0.26 9.27
C ALA A 97 -0.78 -1.41 10.22
N ALA A 98 -0.33 -2.53 9.67
CA ALA A 98 0.13 -3.69 10.44
C ALA A 98 1.33 -3.35 11.33
N GLY A 99 2.24 -2.52 10.83
CA GLY A 99 3.44 -2.06 11.50
C GLY A 99 3.18 -1.33 12.81
N MET A 100 2.01 -0.69 12.95
CA MET A 100 1.62 -0.02 14.20
C MET A 100 1.49 -0.98 15.38
N THR A 101 1.22 -2.23 15.14
CA THR A 101 1.16 -3.27 16.19
C THR A 101 2.40 -4.16 16.20
N LEU A 102 2.93 -4.53 15.02
CA LEU A 102 4.09 -5.42 14.91
C LEU A 102 5.38 -4.82 15.46
N TYR A 103 5.55 -3.49 15.36
CA TYR A 103 6.77 -2.80 15.78
C TYR A 103 6.48 -1.86 16.96
N PRO A 104 6.36 -2.38 18.20
CA PRO A 104 6.00 -1.56 19.36
C PRO A 104 7.03 -0.45 19.67
N ASN A 105 8.30 -0.66 19.32
CA ASN A 105 9.40 0.30 19.51
C ASN A 105 9.59 1.28 18.34
N ARG A 106 8.61 1.40 17.43
CA ARG A 106 8.65 2.37 16.33
C ARG A 106 8.78 3.80 16.86
N THR A 107 9.40 4.66 16.04
CA THR A 107 9.67 6.07 16.41
C THR A 107 8.67 7.06 15.83
N PHE A 108 7.54 6.57 15.31
CA PHE A 108 6.47 7.36 14.72
C PHE A 108 5.12 6.65 14.93
N ASP A 109 4.04 7.41 14.73
CA ASP A 109 2.65 6.92 14.76
C ASP A 109 1.97 7.31 13.45
N ALA A 110 1.44 6.32 12.72
CA ALA A 110 0.90 6.55 11.38
C ALA A 110 -0.33 7.48 11.36
N GLU A 111 -1.11 7.53 12.44
CA GLU A 111 -2.28 8.41 12.53
C GLU A 111 -1.92 9.84 12.97
N LYS A 112 -0.81 10.03 13.71
CA LYS A 112 -0.43 11.32 14.30
C LYS A 112 0.63 12.05 13.50
N ASP A 113 1.59 11.29 12.93
CA ASP A 113 2.78 11.85 12.30
C ASP A 113 2.64 11.97 10.78
N PHE A 114 1.46 11.58 10.23
CA PHE A 114 1.16 11.73 8.81
C PHE A 114 -0.21 12.38 8.60
N VAL A 115 -0.32 13.06 7.46
CA VAL A 115 -1.56 13.42 6.80
C VAL A 115 -1.64 12.67 5.48
N THR A 116 -2.79 12.08 5.17
CA THR A 116 -3.01 11.35 3.93
C THR A 116 -3.17 12.31 2.75
N ILE A 117 -2.52 12.02 1.64
CA ILE A 117 -2.72 12.72 0.36
C ILE A 117 -3.86 12.07 -0.40
N GLY A 118 -3.87 10.74 -0.51
CA GLY A 118 -4.95 10.01 -1.19
C GLY A 118 -4.64 8.53 -1.37
N LEU A 119 -5.67 7.77 -1.67
CA LEU A 119 -5.60 6.38 -2.08
C LEU A 119 -5.08 6.29 -3.51
N ILE A 120 -4.40 5.19 -3.85
CA ILE A 120 -3.88 4.95 -5.19
C ILE A 120 -4.66 3.81 -5.85
N ASN A 121 -4.45 2.60 -5.38
CA ASN A 121 -5.03 1.39 -5.96
C ASN A 121 -5.19 0.30 -4.92
N THR A 122 -5.99 -0.70 -5.30
CA THR A 122 -5.99 -2.04 -4.69
C THR A 122 -5.34 -3.04 -5.62
N ALA A 123 -4.91 -4.18 -5.05
CA ALA A 123 -4.47 -5.33 -5.83
C ALA A 123 -5.04 -6.60 -5.21
N ALA A 124 -5.49 -7.51 -6.08
CA ALA A 124 -6.02 -8.79 -5.65
C ALA A 124 -4.89 -9.80 -5.38
N GLY A 125 -5.09 -10.61 -4.35
CA GLY A 125 -4.33 -11.83 -4.13
C GLY A 125 -5.10 -13.06 -4.61
N THR A 126 -4.44 -14.21 -4.58
CA THR A 126 -5.06 -15.54 -4.79
C THR A 126 -4.71 -16.47 -3.67
N LEU A 127 -5.62 -17.34 -3.28
CA LEU A 127 -5.29 -18.54 -2.55
C LEU A 127 -4.71 -19.56 -3.55
N ALA A 128 -3.42 -19.44 -3.80
CA ALA A 128 -2.70 -20.28 -4.76
C ALA A 128 -2.20 -21.58 -4.12
N ALA A 129 -2.07 -22.62 -4.94
CA ALA A 129 -1.60 -23.93 -4.54
C ALA A 129 -0.61 -24.49 -5.56
N ARG A 130 0.28 -25.39 -5.09
CA ARG A 130 1.16 -26.15 -5.99
C ARG A 130 0.32 -26.97 -6.99
N PRO A 131 0.86 -27.19 -8.22
CA PRO A 131 0.06 -27.82 -9.29
C PRO A 131 -0.36 -29.25 -8.98
N THR A 132 0.40 -29.95 -8.14
CA THR A 132 0.17 -31.35 -7.78
C THR A 132 -0.72 -31.54 -6.55
N LEU A 133 -1.28 -30.45 -5.97
CA LEU A 133 -2.23 -30.58 -4.86
C LEU A 133 -3.50 -31.28 -5.37
N PRO A 134 -4.06 -32.30 -4.65
CA PRO A 134 -5.19 -33.08 -5.15
C PRO A 134 -6.43 -32.26 -5.55
N PRO A 135 -6.93 -31.29 -4.74
CA PRO A 135 -8.13 -30.54 -5.07
C PRO A 135 -8.02 -29.73 -6.37
N ASN A 136 -9.13 -29.64 -7.14
CA ASN A 136 -9.19 -28.87 -8.38
C ASN A 136 -10.06 -27.60 -8.29
N ASN A 137 -10.82 -27.46 -7.21
CA ASN A 137 -11.66 -26.29 -6.95
C ASN A 137 -11.75 -26.04 -5.44
N PHE A 138 -12.35 -24.91 -5.06
CA PHE A 138 -12.45 -24.49 -3.67
C PHE A 138 -13.24 -25.46 -2.78
N GLU A 139 -14.31 -26.07 -3.30
CA GLU A 139 -15.12 -27.01 -2.53
C GLU A 139 -14.35 -28.30 -2.25
N GLU A 140 -13.62 -28.82 -3.24
CA GLU A 140 -12.72 -29.95 -3.06
C GLU A 140 -11.60 -29.63 -2.08
N PHE A 141 -11.04 -28.41 -2.17
CA PHE A 141 -10.02 -27.93 -1.25
C PHE A 141 -10.54 -27.90 0.20
N LEU A 142 -11.75 -27.39 0.44
CA LEU A 142 -12.37 -27.39 1.78
C LEU A 142 -12.58 -28.80 2.35
N ARG A 143 -12.90 -29.78 1.51
CA ARG A 143 -13.03 -31.17 1.93
C ARG A 143 -11.68 -31.77 2.25
N TRP A 144 -10.72 -31.62 1.33
CA TRP A 144 -9.39 -32.18 1.46
C TRP A 144 -8.63 -31.65 2.68
N MET A 145 -8.70 -30.36 2.96
CA MET A 145 -8.00 -29.76 4.12
C MET A 145 -8.53 -30.28 5.48
N ARG A 146 -9.75 -30.82 5.51
CA ARG A 146 -10.38 -31.38 6.73
C ARG A 146 -10.09 -32.87 6.93
N GLU A 147 -9.49 -33.53 5.96
CA GLU A 147 -9.11 -34.93 6.08
C GLU A 147 -8.07 -35.12 7.19
N PRO A 148 -8.15 -36.21 7.97
CA PRO A 148 -7.14 -36.50 9.00
C PRO A 148 -5.76 -36.70 8.40
N GLY A 149 -4.73 -36.15 9.09
CA GLY A 149 -3.33 -36.37 8.70
C GLY A 149 -2.78 -35.36 7.70
N GLN A 150 -3.56 -34.36 7.27
CA GLN A 150 -3.06 -33.28 6.44
C GLN A 150 -2.01 -32.45 7.21
N ASN A 151 -0.82 -32.28 6.63
CA ASN A 151 0.23 -31.40 7.13
C ASN A 151 0.50 -30.31 6.08
N ILE A 152 -0.41 -29.34 6.03
CA ILE A 152 -0.41 -28.27 5.02
C ILE A 152 0.66 -27.24 5.36
N LYS A 153 1.57 -27.01 4.43
CA LYS A 153 2.58 -25.96 4.52
C LYS A 153 2.15 -24.75 3.72
N VAL A 154 2.14 -23.56 4.34
CA VAL A 154 1.80 -22.30 3.68
C VAL A 154 3.00 -21.38 3.64
N GLY A 155 3.42 -21.02 2.43
CA GLY A 155 4.55 -20.11 2.21
C GLY A 155 4.09 -18.68 2.12
N HIS A 156 4.76 -17.75 2.83
CA HIS A 156 4.43 -16.33 2.80
C HIS A 156 5.67 -15.43 2.70
N PRO A 157 5.55 -14.17 2.19
CA PRO A 157 6.70 -13.29 1.90
C PRO A 157 7.47 -12.74 3.10
N GLY A 158 7.12 -13.15 4.29
CA GLY A 158 7.74 -12.67 5.53
C GLY A 158 6.70 -12.14 6.53
N VAL A 159 7.09 -12.12 7.80
CA VAL A 159 6.20 -11.72 8.90
C VAL A 159 5.74 -10.27 8.72
N GLY A 160 4.43 -10.05 8.85
CA GLY A 160 3.80 -8.73 8.72
C GLY A 160 3.56 -8.26 7.30
N SER A 161 3.97 -9.03 6.28
CA SER A 161 3.55 -8.76 4.90
C SER A 161 2.05 -9.03 4.73
N PHE A 162 1.42 -8.41 3.73
CA PHE A 162 0.03 -8.72 3.36
C PHE A 162 -0.19 -10.23 3.18
N GLY A 163 0.71 -10.90 2.45
CA GLY A 163 0.62 -12.34 2.26
C GLY A 163 0.60 -13.13 3.56
N HIS A 164 1.42 -12.75 4.56
CA HIS A 164 1.38 -13.39 5.88
C HIS A 164 0.07 -13.12 6.62
N LEU A 165 -0.37 -11.87 6.67
CA LEU A 165 -1.57 -11.48 7.41
C LEU A 165 -2.84 -12.05 6.76
N ALA A 166 -2.92 -12.06 5.42
CA ALA A 166 -3.99 -12.70 4.67
C ALA A 166 -4.05 -14.20 4.96
N ASP A 167 -2.88 -14.84 4.99
CA ASP A 167 -2.76 -16.27 5.29
C ASP A 167 -3.24 -16.60 6.71
N VAL A 168 -2.84 -15.81 7.71
CA VAL A 168 -3.32 -15.98 9.09
C VAL A 168 -4.85 -15.88 9.15
N LEU A 169 -5.45 -14.90 8.47
CA LEU A 169 -6.90 -14.76 8.41
C LEU A 169 -7.57 -15.94 7.69
N ILE A 170 -7.02 -16.40 6.57
CA ILE A 170 -7.53 -17.56 5.83
C ILE A 170 -7.49 -18.81 6.70
N VAL A 171 -6.37 -19.06 7.35
CA VAL A 171 -6.19 -20.20 8.26
C VAL A 171 -7.22 -20.15 9.38
N GLN A 172 -7.43 -18.99 9.96
CA GLN A 172 -8.42 -18.80 11.05
C GLN A 172 -9.86 -18.99 10.57
N GLU A 173 -10.25 -18.34 9.47
CA GLU A 173 -11.64 -18.40 8.96
C GLU A 173 -12.01 -19.77 8.40
N LEU A 174 -11.07 -20.50 7.81
CA LEU A 174 -11.27 -21.84 7.29
C LEU A 174 -11.08 -22.92 8.37
N GLY A 175 -10.56 -22.59 9.55
CA GLY A 175 -10.25 -23.52 10.63
C GLY A 175 -9.14 -24.51 10.26
N MET A 176 -8.15 -24.06 9.48
CA MET A 176 -7.05 -24.88 9.01
C MET A 176 -5.99 -25.11 10.10
N LYS A 177 -5.32 -26.28 10.02
CA LYS A 177 -4.08 -26.54 10.76
C LYS A 177 -2.93 -26.53 9.76
N VAL A 178 -2.02 -25.59 9.88
CA VAL A 178 -0.94 -25.38 8.89
C VAL A 178 0.40 -25.17 9.58
N THR A 179 1.47 -25.42 8.82
CA THR A 179 2.81 -24.97 9.15
C THR A 179 3.12 -23.74 8.31
N GLN A 180 3.33 -22.60 8.96
CA GLN A 180 3.75 -21.36 8.32
C GLN A 180 5.22 -21.42 7.93
N VAL A 181 5.56 -21.06 6.69
CA VAL A 181 6.93 -21.05 6.16
C VAL A 181 7.27 -19.63 5.68
N PRO A 182 8.02 -18.84 6.47
CA PRO A 182 8.39 -17.48 6.11
C PRO A 182 9.55 -17.47 5.08
N TYR A 183 9.41 -16.62 4.07
CA TYR A 183 10.45 -16.36 3.06
C TYR A 183 10.92 -14.91 3.11
N ARG A 184 12.05 -14.62 2.50
CA ARG A 184 12.59 -13.26 2.33
C ARG A 184 12.01 -12.58 1.08
N GLY A 185 10.65 -12.54 0.99
CA GLY A 185 9.93 -11.93 -0.13
C GLY A 185 9.08 -12.92 -0.94
N ALA A 186 8.25 -12.39 -1.84
CA ALA A 186 7.30 -13.17 -2.64
C ALA A 186 7.98 -14.09 -3.68
N GLY A 187 9.12 -13.67 -4.25
CA GLY A 187 9.83 -14.46 -5.26
C GLY A 187 10.27 -15.83 -4.78
N PRO A 188 11.06 -15.93 -3.70
CA PRO A 188 11.45 -17.22 -3.11
C PRO A 188 10.26 -18.09 -2.69
N ALA A 189 9.20 -17.49 -2.12
CA ALA A 189 7.99 -18.22 -1.75
C ALA A 189 7.29 -18.84 -2.98
N LEU A 190 7.22 -18.10 -4.10
CA LEU A 190 6.65 -18.59 -5.35
C LEU A 190 7.48 -19.73 -5.95
N VAL A 191 8.80 -19.62 -5.94
CA VAL A 191 9.70 -20.69 -6.43
C VAL A 191 9.43 -22.00 -5.69
N ASP A 192 9.35 -21.96 -4.36
CA ASP A 192 9.11 -23.15 -3.54
C ASP A 192 7.68 -23.68 -3.66
N LEU A 193 6.69 -22.80 -3.89
CA LEU A 193 5.31 -23.21 -4.20
C LEU A 193 5.26 -23.98 -5.54
N LEU A 194 5.92 -23.48 -6.57
CA LEU A 194 6.02 -24.14 -7.88
C LEU A 194 6.76 -25.48 -7.79
N ALA A 195 7.79 -25.56 -6.96
CA ALA A 195 8.58 -26.78 -6.71
C ALA A 195 7.89 -27.78 -5.77
N GLY A 196 6.75 -27.38 -5.13
CA GLY A 196 6.00 -28.24 -4.20
C GLY A 196 6.65 -28.40 -2.82
N GLN A 197 7.56 -27.48 -2.43
CA GLN A 197 8.15 -27.46 -1.08
C GLN A 197 7.15 -26.94 -0.04
N VAL A 198 6.24 -26.08 -0.49
CA VAL A 198 5.03 -25.64 0.24
C VAL A 198 3.78 -25.97 -0.57
N ASP A 199 2.64 -26.11 0.10
CA ASP A 199 1.37 -26.55 -0.51
C ASP A 199 0.54 -25.37 -1.01
N LEU A 200 0.52 -24.30 -0.26
CA LEU A 200 -0.30 -23.10 -0.48
C LEU A 200 0.54 -21.82 -0.31
N GLY A 201 0.03 -20.73 -0.85
CA GLY A 201 0.54 -19.40 -0.58
C GLY A 201 -0.39 -18.32 -1.13
N PRO A 202 -0.54 -17.18 -0.42
CA PRO A 202 -1.16 -15.99 -0.97
C PRO A 202 -0.22 -15.36 -1.99
N ILE A 203 -0.59 -15.44 -3.25
CA ILE A 203 0.18 -14.92 -4.40
C ILE A 203 -0.63 -13.81 -5.06
N SER A 204 0.03 -12.71 -5.45
CA SER A 204 -0.61 -11.66 -6.24
C SER A 204 -1.33 -12.25 -7.45
N ALA A 205 -2.57 -11.84 -7.70
CA ALA A 205 -3.41 -12.37 -8.77
C ALA A 205 -2.77 -12.18 -10.16
N VAL A 206 -2.04 -11.09 -10.35
CA VAL A 206 -1.29 -10.81 -11.59
C VAL A 206 -0.21 -11.84 -11.85
N VAL A 207 0.54 -12.20 -10.80
CA VAL A 207 1.60 -13.21 -10.90
C VAL A 207 0.99 -14.61 -11.04
N ALA A 208 -0.07 -14.90 -10.31
CA ALA A 208 -0.73 -16.21 -10.34
C ALA A 208 -1.46 -16.46 -11.66
N GLY A 209 -2.11 -15.46 -12.25
CA GLY A 209 -2.98 -15.62 -13.42
C GLY A 209 -2.34 -16.36 -14.60
N PRO A 210 -1.20 -15.94 -15.14
CA PRO A 210 -0.50 -16.63 -16.22
C PRO A 210 -0.09 -18.07 -15.83
N LEU A 211 0.30 -18.29 -14.58
CA LEU A 211 0.73 -19.59 -14.08
C LEU A 211 -0.46 -20.55 -13.91
N VAL A 212 -1.62 -20.04 -13.48
CA VAL A 212 -2.84 -20.82 -13.38
C VAL A 212 -3.35 -21.22 -14.76
N ARG A 213 -3.42 -20.27 -15.71
CA ARG A 213 -3.85 -20.57 -17.08
C ARG A 213 -2.96 -21.58 -17.80
N THR A 214 -1.69 -21.65 -17.44
CA THR A 214 -0.74 -22.63 -18.01
C THR A 214 -0.61 -23.92 -17.18
N GLY A 215 -1.42 -24.10 -16.13
CA GLY A 215 -1.42 -25.27 -15.25
C GLY A 215 -0.19 -25.41 -14.37
N LYS A 216 0.64 -24.36 -14.27
CA LYS A 216 1.84 -24.33 -13.41
C LYS A 216 1.51 -24.02 -11.95
N LEU A 217 0.34 -23.47 -11.67
CA LEU A 217 -0.25 -23.30 -10.35
C LEU A 217 -1.73 -23.68 -10.38
N LYS A 218 -2.28 -24.02 -9.24
CA LYS A 218 -3.72 -23.97 -8.96
C LYS A 218 -4.05 -22.70 -8.19
N ALA A 219 -5.28 -22.21 -8.30
CA ALA A 219 -5.82 -21.17 -7.44
C ALA A 219 -7.27 -21.52 -7.12
N TYR A 220 -7.68 -21.29 -5.87
CA TYR A 220 -8.98 -21.70 -5.37
C TYR A 220 -9.94 -20.53 -5.18
N ALA A 221 -9.41 -19.34 -4.88
CA ALA A 221 -10.19 -18.13 -4.69
C ALA A 221 -9.34 -16.87 -4.89
N ILE A 222 -10.04 -15.76 -5.12
CA ILE A 222 -9.45 -14.42 -5.09
C ILE A 222 -9.53 -13.89 -3.65
N ILE A 223 -8.42 -13.35 -3.16
CA ILE A 223 -8.31 -12.56 -1.92
C ILE A 223 -8.41 -11.10 -2.34
N GLY A 224 -9.55 -10.48 -2.08
CA GLY A 224 -9.86 -9.12 -2.52
C GLY A 224 -11.36 -8.93 -2.63
N ARG A 225 -11.82 -7.68 -2.69
CA ARG A 225 -13.25 -7.34 -2.81
C ARG A 225 -13.83 -7.67 -4.16
N ASN A 226 -13.01 -7.57 -5.21
CA ASN A 226 -13.42 -7.76 -6.59
C ASN A 226 -12.75 -9.00 -7.19
N ARG A 227 -13.44 -9.64 -8.14
CA ARG A 227 -12.81 -10.68 -8.97
C ARG A 227 -11.70 -10.08 -9.80
N PHE A 228 -10.67 -10.87 -10.05
CA PHE A 228 -9.58 -10.49 -10.94
C PHE A 228 -9.93 -10.83 -12.40
N ALA A 229 -9.88 -9.85 -13.29
CA ALA A 229 -10.22 -10.04 -14.71
C ALA A 229 -9.35 -11.10 -15.43
N GLY A 230 -8.11 -11.30 -14.96
CA GLY A 230 -7.21 -12.33 -15.50
C GLY A 230 -7.56 -13.77 -15.11
N LEU A 231 -8.48 -13.95 -14.13
CA LEU A 231 -9.00 -15.24 -13.65
C LEU A 231 -10.51 -15.09 -13.33
N PRO A 232 -11.35 -14.80 -14.33
CA PRO A 232 -12.76 -14.44 -14.11
C PRO A 232 -13.61 -15.58 -13.54
N GLU A 233 -13.16 -16.81 -13.70
CA GLU A 233 -13.79 -18.02 -13.16
C GLU A 233 -13.66 -18.14 -11.63
N LEU A 234 -12.64 -17.50 -11.03
CA LEU A 234 -12.43 -17.56 -9.60
C LEU A 234 -13.33 -16.55 -8.88
N LYS A 235 -14.06 -17.05 -7.90
CA LYS A 235 -14.84 -16.24 -6.97
C LYS A 235 -13.92 -15.59 -5.93
N THR A 236 -14.36 -14.45 -5.41
CA THR A 236 -13.71 -13.87 -4.22
C THR A 236 -14.03 -14.71 -2.98
N MET A 237 -13.19 -14.60 -1.95
CA MET A 237 -13.47 -15.25 -0.66
C MET A 237 -14.80 -14.77 -0.06
N GLY A 238 -15.15 -13.49 -0.24
CA GLY A 238 -16.44 -12.92 0.17
C GLY A 238 -17.63 -13.54 -0.56
N GLU A 239 -17.55 -13.77 -1.89
CA GLU A 239 -18.56 -14.47 -2.67
C GLU A 239 -18.72 -15.95 -2.26
N LEU A 240 -17.66 -16.55 -1.70
CA LEU A 240 -17.66 -17.89 -1.14
C LEU A 240 -18.18 -17.96 0.31
N GLY A 241 -18.60 -16.81 0.87
CA GLY A 241 -19.19 -16.70 2.21
C GLY A 241 -18.23 -16.23 3.30
N TYR A 242 -16.99 -16.02 3.00
CA TYR A 242 -15.93 -15.61 3.95
C TYR A 242 -15.70 -14.10 3.92
N LYS A 243 -16.71 -13.31 4.31
CA LYS A 243 -16.68 -11.82 4.23
C LYS A 243 -15.54 -11.15 4.99
N LYS A 244 -14.99 -11.78 6.03
CA LYS A 244 -13.82 -11.25 6.73
C LYS A 244 -12.54 -11.29 5.89
N LEU A 245 -12.55 -12.04 4.80
CA LEU A 245 -11.48 -12.13 3.82
C LEU A 245 -11.67 -11.21 2.62
N ASP A 246 -12.62 -10.28 2.68
CA ASP A 246 -12.72 -9.13 1.76
C ASP A 246 -11.67 -8.07 2.13
N ILE A 247 -10.41 -8.48 2.09
CA ILE A 247 -9.25 -7.65 2.38
C ILE A 247 -8.52 -7.32 1.08
N ASP A 248 -8.11 -6.06 0.95
CA ASP A 248 -7.36 -5.61 -0.22
C ASP A 248 -5.91 -5.31 0.15
N PHE A 249 -5.01 -5.59 -0.77
CA PHE A 249 -3.67 -5.03 -0.77
C PHE A 249 -3.75 -3.61 -1.36
N TRP A 250 -3.63 -2.59 -0.52
CA TRP A 250 -3.82 -1.20 -0.92
C TRP A 250 -2.52 -0.38 -0.86
N HIS A 251 -2.49 0.69 -1.65
CA HIS A 251 -1.42 1.69 -1.62
C HIS A 251 -2.01 3.08 -1.46
N MET A 252 -1.25 3.96 -0.80
CA MET A 252 -1.60 5.37 -0.61
C MET A 252 -0.38 6.27 -0.60
N LEU A 253 -0.61 7.56 -0.86
CA LEU A 253 0.35 8.63 -0.62
C LEU A 253 0.04 9.35 0.69
N LEU A 254 1.11 9.66 1.43
CA LEU A 254 1.07 10.40 2.70
C LEU A 254 2.11 11.53 2.67
N ALA A 255 1.90 12.53 3.52
CA ALA A 255 2.89 13.58 3.80
C ALA A 255 3.10 13.69 5.32
N PRO A 256 4.20 14.31 5.79
CA PRO A 256 4.39 14.59 7.22
C PRO A 256 3.22 15.35 7.82
N ALA A 257 2.87 15.07 9.08
CA ALA A 257 1.84 15.79 9.79
C ALA A 257 2.19 17.28 9.89
N GLY A 258 1.18 18.15 9.78
CA GLY A 258 1.38 19.60 9.74
C GLY A 258 1.63 20.17 8.35
N THR A 259 1.71 19.33 7.29
CA THR A 259 1.73 19.82 5.92
C THR A 259 0.44 20.62 5.65
N PRO A 260 0.55 21.88 5.14
CA PRO A 260 -0.60 22.75 4.94
C PRO A 260 -1.66 22.17 4.01
N HIS A 261 -2.93 22.34 4.33
CA HIS A 261 -4.05 21.85 3.53
C HIS A 261 -3.97 22.21 2.04
N PRO A 262 -3.62 23.46 1.63
CA PRO A 262 -3.50 23.77 0.20
C PRO A 262 -2.43 22.95 -0.53
N ILE A 263 -1.37 22.54 0.18
CA ILE A 263 -0.33 21.67 -0.37
C ILE A 263 -0.88 20.25 -0.54
N ILE A 264 -1.58 19.73 0.47
CA ILE A 264 -2.24 18.42 0.39
C ILE A 264 -3.25 18.38 -0.76
N ASP A 265 -4.07 19.43 -0.92
CA ASP A 265 -5.06 19.54 -2.00
C ASP A 265 -4.37 19.53 -3.38
N LYS A 266 -3.25 20.22 -3.52
CA LYS A 266 -2.48 20.24 -4.76
C LYS A 266 -1.85 18.88 -5.07
N LEU A 267 -1.26 18.23 -4.07
CA LEU A 267 -0.71 16.86 -4.21
C LEU A 267 -1.81 15.83 -4.54
N ASN A 268 -2.97 15.92 -3.87
CA ASN A 268 -4.13 15.08 -4.17
C ASN A 268 -4.64 15.32 -5.59
N SER A 269 -4.72 16.57 -6.03
CA SER A 269 -5.15 16.90 -7.40
C SER A 269 -4.19 16.32 -8.44
N ALA A 270 -2.88 16.36 -8.19
CA ALA A 270 -1.87 15.76 -9.04
C ALA A 270 -1.95 14.22 -9.07
N LEU A 271 -2.19 13.58 -7.90
CA LEU A 271 -2.43 12.14 -7.82
C LEU A 271 -3.67 11.75 -8.62
N ARG A 272 -4.79 12.46 -8.47
CA ARG A 272 -6.02 12.20 -9.22
C ARG A 272 -5.81 12.34 -10.72
N ALA A 273 -5.08 13.37 -11.16
CA ALA A 273 -4.72 13.55 -12.56
C ALA A 273 -3.86 12.40 -13.08
N ALA A 274 -2.91 11.91 -12.27
CA ALA A 274 -2.07 10.78 -12.62
C ALA A 274 -2.86 9.46 -12.73
N LEU A 275 -3.79 9.22 -11.84
CA LEU A 275 -4.67 8.04 -11.89
C LEU A 275 -5.70 8.09 -13.02
N ALA A 276 -6.01 9.29 -13.54
CA ALA A 276 -6.85 9.48 -14.72
C ALA A 276 -6.08 9.44 -16.04
N ASP A 277 -4.74 9.40 -16.00
CA ASP A 277 -3.91 9.31 -17.21
C ASP A 277 -4.15 7.96 -17.92
N PRO A 278 -4.48 7.94 -19.23
CA PRO A 278 -4.80 6.69 -19.93
C PRO A 278 -3.68 5.66 -19.95
N LYS A 279 -2.41 6.11 -20.01
CA LYS A 279 -1.26 5.20 -19.98
C LYS A 279 -1.06 4.60 -18.57
N ALA A 280 -1.26 5.42 -17.54
CA ALA A 280 -1.24 4.93 -16.16
C ALA A 280 -2.35 3.90 -15.93
N GLN A 281 -3.59 4.18 -16.35
CA GLN A 281 -4.72 3.25 -16.23
C GLN A 281 -4.45 1.93 -16.95
N GLN A 282 -3.92 1.98 -18.19
CA GLN A 282 -3.55 0.78 -18.92
C GLN A 282 -2.49 -0.02 -18.16
N THR A 283 -1.44 0.63 -17.64
CA THR A 283 -0.36 -0.05 -16.92
C THR A 283 -0.86 -0.64 -15.59
N PHE A 284 -1.76 0.05 -14.87
CA PHE A 284 -2.42 -0.50 -13.69
C PHE A 284 -3.23 -1.74 -14.03
N ALA A 285 -4.04 -1.70 -15.09
CA ALA A 285 -4.86 -2.84 -15.52
C ALA A 285 -4.00 -4.04 -15.95
N GLU A 286 -2.93 -3.81 -16.72
CA GLU A 286 -1.96 -4.85 -17.11
C GLU A 286 -1.26 -5.44 -15.89
N GLY A 287 -0.99 -4.61 -14.88
CA GLY A 287 -0.47 -4.99 -13.58
C GLY A 287 -1.49 -5.64 -12.64
N GLY A 288 -2.79 -5.76 -13.02
CA GLY A 288 -3.89 -6.26 -12.18
C GLY A 288 -4.07 -5.47 -10.91
N MET A 289 -3.82 -4.21 -11.01
CA MET A 289 -4.03 -3.22 -9.98
C MET A 289 -5.25 -2.38 -10.38
N ASP A 290 -6.20 -2.23 -9.47
CA ASP A 290 -7.41 -1.45 -9.68
C ASP A 290 -7.29 -0.10 -8.95
N PRO A 291 -7.17 1.03 -9.66
CA PRO A 291 -7.24 2.35 -9.02
C PRO A 291 -8.54 2.51 -8.23
N TYR A 292 -8.48 3.20 -7.10
CA TYR A 292 -9.69 3.53 -6.36
C TYR A 292 -10.63 4.41 -7.21
N PRO A 293 -11.95 4.27 -7.03
CA PRO A 293 -12.91 5.09 -7.76
C PRO A 293 -12.76 6.58 -7.40
N PRO A 294 -13.10 7.51 -8.30
CA PRO A 294 -12.83 8.94 -8.15
C PRO A 294 -13.39 9.59 -6.88
N ASP A 295 -14.48 9.08 -6.32
CA ASP A 295 -15.12 9.54 -5.08
C ASP A 295 -14.35 9.09 -3.82
N GLU A 296 -13.56 8.02 -3.90
CA GLU A 296 -12.69 7.53 -2.83
C GLU A 296 -11.27 8.12 -2.88
N LEU A 297 -10.88 8.83 -3.95
CA LEU A 297 -9.54 9.44 -4.08
C LEU A 297 -9.36 10.71 -3.24
N THR A 298 -9.95 10.79 -2.06
CA THR A 298 -9.86 11.97 -1.18
C THR A 298 -8.92 11.71 -0.01
N PRO A 299 -8.27 12.76 0.54
CA PRO A 299 -7.48 12.62 1.77
C PRO A 299 -8.31 12.03 2.92
N ALA A 300 -9.59 12.39 3.03
CA ALA A 300 -10.48 11.89 4.08
C ALA A 300 -10.75 10.38 3.95
N ALA A 301 -11.00 9.88 2.72
CA ALA A 301 -11.20 8.46 2.47
C ALA A 301 -9.92 7.66 2.79
N ALA A 302 -8.75 8.17 2.40
CA ALA A 302 -7.47 7.55 2.73
C ALA A 302 -7.21 7.49 4.24
N SER A 303 -7.54 8.56 4.98
CA SER A 303 -7.44 8.60 6.45
C SER A 303 -8.39 7.59 7.11
N ALA A 304 -9.62 7.51 6.63
CA ALA A 304 -10.61 6.56 7.14
C ALA A 304 -10.18 5.10 6.89
N LEU A 305 -9.62 4.80 5.70
CA LEU A 305 -9.05 3.51 5.39
C LEU A 305 -7.90 3.18 6.34
N LEU A 306 -6.89 4.04 6.44
CA LEU A 306 -5.72 3.81 7.30
C LEU A 306 -6.12 3.49 8.74
N LYS A 307 -7.05 4.26 9.31
CA LYS A 307 -7.56 4.06 10.66
C LYS A 307 -8.25 2.72 10.85
N ARG A 308 -9.09 2.34 9.88
CA ARG A 308 -9.76 1.03 9.88
C ARG A 308 -8.77 -0.12 9.80
N GLU A 309 -7.78 0.00 8.94
CA GLU A 309 -6.77 -1.03 8.72
C GLU A 309 -5.82 -1.19 9.91
N ILE A 310 -5.42 -0.09 10.56
CA ILE A 310 -4.64 -0.16 11.81
C ILE A 310 -5.39 -0.96 12.87
N LYS A 311 -6.71 -0.72 13.02
CA LYS A 311 -7.53 -1.48 13.95
C LYS A 311 -7.64 -2.94 13.54
N LEU A 312 -7.98 -3.22 12.28
CA LEU A 312 -8.15 -4.57 11.74
C LEU A 312 -6.89 -5.42 11.95
N TRP A 313 -5.76 -4.94 11.42
CA TRP A 313 -4.51 -5.69 11.53
C TRP A 313 -3.99 -5.75 12.97
N GLY A 314 -4.22 -4.72 13.75
CA GLY A 314 -3.92 -4.75 15.19
C GLY A 314 -4.68 -5.84 15.92
N ASP A 315 -5.95 -6.02 15.64
CA ASP A 315 -6.79 -7.07 16.24
C ASP A 315 -6.31 -8.47 15.80
N VAL A 316 -6.02 -8.65 14.50
CA VAL A 316 -5.49 -9.92 13.95
C VAL A 316 -4.13 -10.28 14.57
N ILE A 317 -3.21 -9.33 14.64
CA ILE A 317 -1.86 -9.54 15.16
C ILE A 317 -1.90 -9.93 16.63
N ARG A 318 -2.71 -9.24 17.44
CA ARG A 318 -2.86 -9.55 18.87
C ARG A 318 -3.54 -10.90 19.10
N ALA A 319 -4.63 -11.19 18.38
CA ALA A 319 -5.38 -12.44 18.53
C ALA A 319 -4.55 -13.68 18.17
N ASN A 320 -3.56 -13.54 17.28
CA ASN A 320 -2.71 -14.63 16.80
C ASN A 320 -1.27 -14.58 17.37
N ASN A 321 -0.99 -13.68 18.32
CA ASN A 321 0.34 -13.51 18.94
C ASN A 321 1.47 -13.36 17.90
N ILE A 322 1.20 -12.63 16.82
CA ILE A 322 2.19 -12.40 15.77
C ILE A 322 3.22 -11.40 16.27
N ALA A 323 4.51 -11.75 16.24
CA ALA A 323 5.61 -10.89 16.60
C ALA A 323 6.50 -10.61 15.38
N ALA A 324 7.03 -9.39 15.27
CA ALA A 324 8.07 -9.08 14.30
C ALA A 324 9.33 -9.89 14.61
N GLN A 325 9.97 -10.41 13.57
CA GLN A 325 11.26 -11.14 13.69
C GLN A 325 12.44 -10.18 13.61
#